data_d9a5e5263ac84a8baa8e10e1e7153be0
#
_entry.id   d9a5e5263ac84a8baa8e10e1e7153be0
#
_cell.length_a   1.000
_cell.length_b   1.000
_cell.length_c   1.000
_cell.angle_alpha   90.00
_cell.angle_beta   90.00
_cell.angle_gamma   90.00
#
_symmetry.space_group_name_H-M   'P 1'
#
loop_
_entity.id
_entity.type
_entity.pdbx_description
1 polymer ?
#
loop_
_entity_poly.entity_id
_entity_poly.type
_entity_poly.pdbx_seq_one_letter_code
_entity_poly.pdbx_strand_id
1 'polypeptide(L)'
;QYDHRLNKLFDKLLETNDEDIINQITINIWDIWYETNDPAITRDFFRGVGLMNNGNIKVSIDYFTRVIEKNPNFAEGWNKRATAYYLLGDFDKSMIDINETLKLEPRHFGALDGMALIFIQQKKYENALDIYDEIIEIFPNSKATLQKKEYILNLITKSA
;
A
#
# COMPACT_ATOMS: atom_id res chain seq x y z
N GLN A 1 0.78 -8.35 11.64
CA GLN A 1 -0.09 -7.83 12.73
C GLN A 1 -1.49 -8.44 12.57
N TYR A 2 -1.79 -9.47 13.34
CA TYR A 2 -3.11 -10.13 13.27
C TYR A 2 -4.12 -9.30 14.09
N ASP A 3 -4.72 -8.27 13.46
CA ASP A 3 -5.77 -7.49 14.11
C ASP A 3 -7.14 -8.07 13.74
N HIS A 4 -7.86 -8.56 14.73
CA HIS A 4 -9.18 -9.15 14.56
C HIS A 4 -10.23 -8.18 13.97
N ARG A 5 -10.05 -6.87 14.20
CA ARG A 5 -10.93 -5.84 13.64
C ARG A 5 -10.84 -5.82 12.11
N LEU A 6 -9.63 -6.02 11.56
CA LEU A 6 -9.40 -6.06 10.10
C LEU A 6 -10.19 -7.17 9.42
N ASN A 7 -10.26 -8.36 10.03
CA ASN A 7 -11.02 -9.46 9.43
C ASN A 7 -12.47 -9.08 9.17
N LYS A 8 -13.14 -8.48 10.17
CA LYS A 8 -14.53 -8.03 10.04
C LYS A 8 -14.72 -6.95 8.97
N LEU A 9 -13.73 -6.07 8.81
CA LEU A 9 -13.78 -5.01 7.80
C LEU A 9 -13.58 -5.58 6.40
N PHE A 10 -12.62 -6.49 6.21
CA PHE A 10 -12.42 -7.16 4.94
C PHE A 10 -13.61 -8.05 4.55
N ASP A 11 -14.20 -8.80 5.50
CA ASP A 11 -15.42 -9.57 5.25
C ASP A 11 -16.56 -8.67 4.73
N LYS A 12 -16.73 -7.50 5.34
CA LYS A 12 -17.73 -6.51 4.87
C LYS A 12 -17.41 -5.93 3.49
N LEU A 13 -16.13 -5.74 3.14
CA LEU A 13 -15.76 -5.30 1.78
C LEU A 13 -16.16 -6.31 0.72
N LEU A 14 -16.13 -7.61 1.03
CA LEU A 14 -16.55 -8.67 0.11
C LEU A 14 -18.06 -8.67 -0.12
N GLU A 15 -18.84 -8.20 0.85
CA GLU A 15 -20.32 -8.32 0.84
C GLU A 15 -21.04 -7.06 0.34
N THR A 16 -20.37 -5.89 0.27
CA THR A 16 -21.04 -4.63 -0.04
C THR A 16 -20.68 -4.09 -1.42
N ASN A 17 -21.69 -3.50 -2.08
CA ASN A 17 -21.56 -2.72 -3.31
C ASN A 17 -21.85 -1.22 -3.09
N ASP A 18 -22.17 -0.82 -1.88
CA ASP A 18 -22.48 0.56 -1.52
C ASP A 18 -21.19 1.38 -1.37
N GLU A 19 -21.02 2.41 -2.18
CA GLU A 19 -19.80 3.22 -2.22
C GLU A 19 -19.52 3.95 -0.92
N ASP A 20 -20.54 4.47 -0.24
CA ASP A 20 -20.38 5.20 1.01
C ASP A 20 -19.92 4.24 2.11
N ILE A 21 -20.48 3.04 2.14
CA ILE A 21 -20.06 1.97 3.06
C ILE A 21 -18.64 1.51 2.74
N ILE A 22 -18.29 1.30 1.47
CA ILE A 22 -16.95 0.93 1.02
C ILE A 22 -15.94 1.99 1.48
N ASN A 23 -16.22 3.27 1.24
CA ASN A 23 -15.34 4.37 1.63
C ASN A 23 -15.12 4.39 3.16
N GLN A 24 -16.19 4.22 3.94
CA GLN A 24 -16.08 4.20 5.40
C GLN A 24 -15.26 3.00 5.91
N ILE A 25 -15.48 1.82 5.34
CA ILE A 25 -14.69 0.62 5.68
C ILE A 25 -13.22 0.84 5.35
N THR A 26 -12.93 1.39 4.18
CA THR A 26 -11.56 1.65 3.73
C THR A 26 -10.86 2.63 4.67
N ILE A 27 -11.52 3.72 5.08
CA ILE A 27 -10.99 4.65 6.08
C ILE A 27 -10.67 3.92 7.38
N ASN A 28 -11.59 3.09 7.89
CA ASN A 28 -11.38 2.35 9.13
C ASN A 28 -10.22 1.35 9.04
N ILE A 29 -10.00 0.72 7.87
CA ILE A 29 -8.85 -0.16 7.63
C ILE A 29 -7.55 0.65 7.73
N TRP A 30 -7.48 1.80 7.05
CA TRP A 30 -6.31 2.67 7.12
C TRP A 30 -6.05 3.19 8.52
N ASP A 31 -7.07 3.56 9.28
CA ASP A 31 -6.94 4.02 10.67
C ASP A 31 -6.30 2.93 11.54
N ILE A 32 -6.73 1.66 11.40
CA ILE A 32 -6.13 0.53 12.13
C ILE A 32 -4.67 0.32 11.71
N TRP A 33 -4.36 0.42 10.42
CA TRP A 33 -2.98 0.27 9.95
C TRP A 33 -2.05 1.37 10.46
N TYR A 34 -2.59 2.57 10.71
CA TYR A 34 -1.82 3.69 11.28
C TYR A 34 -1.69 3.65 12.81
N GLU A 35 -2.41 2.74 13.49
CA GLU A 35 -2.34 2.66 14.93
C GLU A 35 -0.96 2.22 15.44
N THR A 36 -0.42 2.98 16.35
CA THR A 36 0.77 2.63 17.13
C THR A 36 0.60 3.10 18.56
N ASN A 37 1.00 2.25 19.52
CA ASN A 37 0.92 2.53 20.95
C ASN A 37 2.13 3.32 21.48
N ASP A 38 3.11 3.63 20.62
CA ASP A 38 4.32 4.38 20.99
C ASP A 38 4.25 5.80 20.43
N PRO A 39 4.15 6.84 21.31
CA PRO A 39 4.13 8.24 20.88
C PRO A 39 5.37 8.66 20.08
N ALA A 40 6.54 8.05 20.33
CA ALA A 40 7.74 8.37 19.60
C ALA A 40 7.71 7.82 18.17
N ILE A 41 7.15 6.62 17.98
CA ILE A 41 6.92 6.04 16.65
C ILE A 41 5.90 6.89 15.91
N THR A 42 4.76 7.21 16.54
CA THR A 42 3.71 8.05 15.96
C THR A 42 4.28 9.39 15.47
N ARG A 43 5.06 10.07 16.30
CA ARG A 43 5.68 11.36 15.93
C ARG A 43 6.63 11.22 14.74
N ASP A 44 7.54 10.24 14.78
CA ASP A 44 8.54 10.05 13.73
C ASP A 44 7.86 9.62 12.41
N PHE A 45 6.83 8.78 12.48
CA PHE A 45 6.03 8.35 11.33
C PHE A 45 5.36 9.54 10.64
N PHE A 46 4.56 10.33 11.36
CA PHE A 46 3.86 11.47 10.77
C PHE A 46 4.81 12.60 10.34
N ARG A 47 5.96 12.73 10.99
CA ARG A 47 7.02 13.63 10.51
C ARG A 47 7.57 13.18 9.16
N GLY A 48 7.84 11.88 9.00
CA GLY A 48 8.24 11.28 7.73
C GLY A 48 7.21 11.49 6.63
N VAL A 49 5.93 11.28 6.93
CA VAL A 49 4.81 11.51 5.98
C VAL A 49 4.77 12.99 5.54
N GLY A 50 4.84 13.93 6.48
CA GLY A 50 4.85 15.35 6.16
C GLY A 50 6.04 15.76 5.29
N LEU A 51 7.23 15.24 5.57
CA LEU A 51 8.43 15.50 4.76
C LEU A 51 8.30 14.93 3.35
N MET A 52 7.77 13.71 3.23
CA MET A 52 7.53 13.08 1.93
C MET A 52 6.54 13.89 1.09
N ASN A 53 5.43 14.35 1.68
CA ASN A 53 4.42 15.15 0.99
C ASN A 53 4.95 16.52 0.56
N ASN A 54 5.94 17.05 1.28
CA ASN A 54 6.62 18.31 0.93
C ASN A 54 7.82 18.13 -0.02
N GLY A 55 8.01 16.92 -0.59
CA GLY A 55 9.09 16.63 -1.53
C GLY A 55 10.46 16.36 -0.90
N ASN A 56 10.57 16.38 0.44
CA ASN A 56 11.82 16.05 1.15
C ASN A 56 12.00 14.53 1.30
N ILE A 57 11.98 13.80 0.17
CA ILE A 57 11.90 12.35 0.13
C ILE A 57 13.05 11.66 0.86
N LYS A 58 14.29 12.11 0.64
CA LYS A 58 15.47 11.50 1.29
C LYS A 58 15.40 11.59 2.80
N VAL A 59 15.00 12.74 3.33
CA VAL A 59 14.87 12.93 4.78
C VAL A 59 13.71 12.12 5.34
N SER A 60 12.61 11.95 4.58
CA SER A 60 11.49 11.12 5.00
C SER A 60 11.90 9.64 5.19
N ILE A 61 12.80 9.12 4.34
CA ILE A 61 13.34 7.77 4.45
C ILE A 61 14.06 7.57 5.80
N ASP A 62 14.82 8.57 6.27
CA ASP A 62 15.50 8.49 7.57
C ASP A 62 14.48 8.35 8.72
N TYR A 63 13.38 9.09 8.67
CA TYR A 63 12.31 8.98 9.66
C TYR A 63 11.60 7.63 9.63
N PHE A 64 11.25 7.12 8.45
CA PHE A 64 10.65 5.79 8.32
C PHE A 64 11.63 4.68 8.75
N THR A 65 12.92 4.84 8.50
CA THR A 65 13.94 3.91 8.96
C THR A 65 13.97 3.85 10.49
N ARG A 66 13.95 5.00 11.18
CA ARG A 66 13.85 5.04 12.65
C ARG A 66 12.58 4.37 13.18
N VAL A 67 11.46 4.55 12.49
CA VAL A 67 10.17 3.89 12.82
C VAL A 67 10.33 2.37 12.74
N ILE A 68 10.91 1.86 11.65
CA ILE A 68 11.16 0.42 11.43
C ILE A 68 12.13 -0.15 12.47
N GLU A 69 13.21 0.56 12.79
CA GLU A 69 14.19 0.15 13.81
C GLU A 69 13.56 0.03 15.20
N LYS A 70 12.62 0.94 15.54
CA LYS A 70 11.91 0.92 16.82
C LYS A 70 10.82 -0.16 16.88
N ASN A 71 10.12 -0.37 15.78
CA ASN A 71 9.06 -1.38 15.67
C ASN A 71 9.03 -1.99 14.26
N PRO A 72 9.78 -3.06 14.02
CA PRO A 72 9.80 -3.74 12.73
C PRO A 72 8.48 -4.44 12.39
N ASN A 73 7.55 -4.59 13.34
CA ASN A 73 6.22 -5.15 13.12
C ASN A 73 5.15 -4.10 12.75
N PHE A 74 5.52 -2.85 12.64
CA PHE A 74 4.62 -1.79 12.19
C PHE A 74 4.66 -1.71 10.65
N ALA A 75 3.72 -2.38 9.99
CA ALA A 75 3.67 -2.53 8.53
C ALA A 75 3.73 -1.20 7.77
N GLU A 76 3.06 -0.15 8.28
CA GLU A 76 3.04 1.17 7.65
C GLU A 76 4.41 1.86 7.62
N GLY A 77 5.30 1.56 8.54
CA GLY A 77 6.68 2.04 8.47
C GLY A 77 7.38 1.58 7.20
N TRP A 78 7.27 0.29 6.89
CA TRP A 78 7.80 -0.31 5.66
C TRP A 78 7.07 0.23 4.42
N ASN A 79 5.74 0.26 4.44
CA ASN A 79 4.93 0.74 3.32
C ASN A 79 5.25 2.19 2.94
N LYS A 80 5.40 3.09 3.90
CA LYS A 80 5.75 4.49 3.63
C LYS A 80 7.19 4.66 3.15
N ARG A 81 8.13 3.85 3.67
CA ARG A 81 9.50 3.87 3.14
C ARG A 81 9.57 3.31 1.71
N ALA A 82 8.80 2.28 1.40
CA ALA A 82 8.62 1.79 0.04
C ALA A 82 8.13 2.87 -0.91
N THR A 83 7.10 3.62 -0.50
CA THR A 83 6.58 4.77 -1.27
C THR A 83 7.66 5.81 -1.52
N ALA A 84 8.46 6.15 -0.49
CA ALA A 84 9.54 7.10 -0.62
C ALA A 84 10.64 6.61 -1.60
N TYR A 85 11.02 5.34 -1.54
CA TYR A 85 11.95 4.75 -2.52
C TYR A 85 11.39 4.76 -3.93
N TYR A 86 10.10 4.44 -4.11
CA TYR A 86 9.43 4.53 -5.40
C TYR A 86 9.53 5.94 -5.98
N LEU A 87 9.26 6.97 -5.18
CA LEU A 87 9.35 8.38 -5.59
C LEU A 87 10.78 8.80 -5.99
N LEU A 88 11.80 8.15 -5.45
CA LEU A 88 13.20 8.34 -5.86
C LEU A 88 13.59 7.50 -7.08
N GLY A 89 12.73 6.61 -7.57
CA GLY A 89 13.04 5.68 -8.64
C GLY A 89 13.87 4.46 -8.21
N ASP A 90 14.09 4.27 -6.91
CA ASP A 90 14.77 3.10 -6.34
C ASP A 90 13.77 1.95 -6.17
N PHE A 91 13.39 1.35 -7.32
CA PHE A 91 12.36 0.32 -7.36
C PHE A 91 12.77 -0.96 -6.64
N ASP A 92 14.06 -1.29 -6.60
CA ASP A 92 14.54 -2.49 -5.91
C ASP A 92 14.35 -2.38 -4.40
N LYS A 93 14.73 -1.25 -3.79
CA LYS A 93 14.48 -1.01 -2.37
C LYS A 93 13.00 -0.87 -2.06
N SER A 94 12.24 -0.22 -2.93
CA SER A 94 10.79 -0.14 -2.80
C SER A 94 10.17 -1.54 -2.75
N MET A 95 10.55 -2.44 -3.65
CA MET A 95 10.04 -3.81 -3.70
C MET A 95 10.42 -4.62 -2.44
N ILE A 96 11.61 -4.44 -1.89
CA ILE A 96 12.02 -5.07 -0.63
C ILE A 96 11.07 -4.64 0.50
N ASP A 97 10.81 -3.35 0.66
CA ASP A 97 9.96 -2.83 1.73
C ASP A 97 8.47 -3.21 1.52
N ILE A 98 7.99 -3.26 0.27
CA ILE A 98 6.66 -3.79 -0.05
C ILE A 98 6.53 -5.24 0.42
N ASN A 99 7.52 -6.08 0.15
CA ASN A 99 7.49 -7.47 0.59
C ASN A 99 7.49 -7.61 2.11
N GLU A 100 8.23 -6.76 2.84
CA GLU A 100 8.16 -6.74 4.31
C GLU A 100 6.76 -6.30 4.80
N THR A 101 6.15 -5.30 4.14
CA THR A 101 4.76 -4.90 4.43
C THR A 101 3.79 -6.08 4.27
N LEU A 102 3.88 -6.79 3.15
CA LEU A 102 2.99 -7.92 2.82
C LEU A 102 3.22 -9.16 3.68
N LYS A 103 4.42 -9.37 4.22
CA LYS A 103 4.66 -10.40 5.25
C LYS A 103 3.90 -10.11 6.54
N LEU A 104 3.78 -8.83 6.91
CA LEU A 104 3.08 -8.39 8.12
C LEU A 104 1.55 -8.31 7.94
N GLU A 105 1.10 -7.86 6.76
CA GLU A 105 -0.31 -7.80 6.38
C GLU A 105 -0.45 -8.17 4.89
N PRO A 106 -0.76 -9.46 4.59
CA PRO A 106 -0.90 -9.91 3.20
C PRO A 106 -2.01 -9.22 2.40
N ARG A 107 -3.02 -8.66 3.08
CA ARG A 107 -4.14 -7.94 2.45
C ARG A 107 -3.89 -6.44 2.32
N HIS A 108 -2.66 -5.99 2.47
CA HIS A 108 -2.33 -4.57 2.39
C HIS A 108 -2.45 -4.06 0.95
N PHE A 109 -3.66 -3.72 0.53
CA PHE A 109 -3.95 -3.31 -0.85
C PHE A 109 -3.15 -2.09 -1.32
N GLY A 110 -2.73 -1.20 -0.40
CA GLY A 110 -1.83 -0.08 -0.74
C GLY A 110 -0.41 -0.54 -1.12
N ALA A 111 0.12 -1.56 -0.43
CA ALA A 111 1.42 -2.15 -0.77
C ALA A 111 1.35 -2.95 -2.09
N LEU A 112 0.29 -3.72 -2.29
CA LEU A 112 0.03 -4.42 -3.56
C LEU A 112 -0.09 -3.41 -4.72
N ASP A 113 -0.82 -2.31 -4.55
CA ASP A 113 -0.90 -1.26 -5.59
C ASP A 113 0.49 -0.68 -5.90
N GLY A 114 1.31 -0.44 -4.89
CA GLY A 114 2.71 -0.02 -5.07
C GLY A 114 3.54 -1.02 -5.88
N MET A 115 3.37 -2.32 -5.64
CA MET A 115 4.00 -3.39 -6.41
C MET A 115 3.58 -3.36 -7.88
N ALA A 116 2.27 -3.25 -8.13
CA ALA A 116 1.74 -3.14 -9.49
C ALA A 116 2.31 -1.91 -10.23
N LEU A 117 2.42 -0.76 -9.56
CA LEU A 117 3.02 0.45 -10.13
C LEU A 117 4.49 0.24 -10.53
N ILE A 118 5.28 -0.48 -9.72
CA ILE A 118 6.67 -0.83 -10.06
C ILE A 118 6.70 -1.71 -11.32
N PHE A 119 5.85 -2.73 -11.41
CA PHE A 119 5.76 -3.58 -12.59
C PHE A 119 5.38 -2.78 -13.85
N ILE A 120 4.48 -1.81 -13.73
CA ILE A 120 4.10 -0.91 -14.83
C ILE A 120 5.31 -0.08 -15.29
N GLN A 121 6.08 0.51 -14.36
CA GLN A 121 7.29 1.26 -14.68
C GLN A 121 8.34 0.39 -15.41
N GLN A 122 8.40 -0.88 -15.06
CA GLN A 122 9.28 -1.86 -15.71
C GLN A 122 8.68 -2.47 -17.01
N LYS A 123 7.49 -2.01 -17.44
CA LYS A 123 6.73 -2.55 -18.59
C LYS A 123 6.37 -4.04 -18.45
N LYS A 124 6.32 -4.56 -17.24
CA LYS A 124 5.88 -5.91 -16.89
C LYS A 124 4.38 -5.92 -16.65
N TYR A 125 3.61 -5.65 -17.70
CA TYR A 125 2.18 -5.41 -17.60
C TYR A 125 1.38 -6.61 -17.12
N GLU A 126 1.77 -7.82 -17.52
CA GLU A 126 1.10 -9.04 -17.05
C GLU A 126 1.27 -9.25 -15.56
N ASN A 127 2.49 -9.02 -15.01
CA ASN A 127 2.70 -9.06 -13.57
C ASN A 127 1.85 -8.02 -12.83
N ALA A 128 1.68 -6.82 -13.40
CA ALA A 128 0.81 -5.80 -12.82
C ALA A 128 -0.66 -6.23 -12.82
N LEU A 129 -1.13 -6.91 -13.87
CA LEU A 129 -2.48 -7.47 -13.93
C LEU A 129 -2.71 -8.54 -12.86
N ASP A 130 -1.75 -9.44 -12.66
CA ASP A 130 -1.82 -10.48 -11.62
C ASP A 130 -1.99 -9.84 -10.23
N ILE A 131 -1.24 -8.77 -9.94
CA ILE A 131 -1.38 -8.04 -8.67
C ILE A 131 -2.73 -7.34 -8.56
N TYR A 132 -3.25 -6.74 -9.64
CA TYR A 132 -4.58 -6.14 -9.61
C TYR A 132 -5.68 -7.19 -9.40
N ASP A 133 -5.51 -8.40 -9.93
CA ASP A 133 -6.43 -9.51 -9.66
C ASP A 133 -6.39 -9.92 -8.19
N GLU A 134 -5.21 -9.98 -7.58
CA GLU A 134 -5.06 -10.21 -6.15
C GLU A 134 -5.76 -9.12 -5.31
N ILE A 135 -5.62 -7.84 -5.68
CA ILE A 135 -6.34 -6.76 -5.00
C ILE A 135 -7.86 -6.91 -5.15
N ILE A 136 -8.35 -7.32 -6.32
CA ILE A 136 -9.79 -7.53 -6.57
C ILE A 136 -10.34 -8.69 -5.74
N GLU A 137 -9.56 -9.74 -5.48
CA GLU A 137 -9.96 -10.82 -4.57
C GLU A 137 -10.16 -10.32 -3.13
N ILE A 138 -9.35 -9.37 -2.68
CA ILE A 138 -9.42 -8.76 -1.34
C ILE A 138 -10.50 -7.68 -1.27
N PHE A 139 -10.63 -6.91 -2.35
CA PHE A 139 -11.46 -5.71 -2.45
C PHE A 139 -12.16 -5.65 -3.84
N PRO A 140 -13.21 -6.47 -4.07
CA PRO A 140 -13.82 -6.66 -5.39
C PRO A 140 -14.39 -5.39 -6.00
N ASN A 141 -14.89 -4.48 -5.18
CA ASN A 141 -15.57 -3.26 -5.61
C ASN A 141 -14.67 -2.02 -5.62
N SER A 142 -13.35 -2.20 -5.62
CA SER A 142 -12.39 -1.12 -5.80
C SER A 142 -12.45 -0.54 -7.21
N LYS A 143 -13.23 0.52 -7.41
CA LYS A 143 -13.33 1.21 -8.71
C LYS A 143 -11.96 1.63 -9.25
N ALA A 144 -11.09 2.13 -8.36
CA ALA A 144 -9.74 2.55 -8.74
C ALA A 144 -8.92 1.39 -9.31
N THR A 145 -8.98 0.21 -8.68
CA THR A 145 -8.25 -0.99 -9.14
C THR A 145 -8.81 -1.50 -10.46
N LEU A 146 -10.14 -1.55 -10.59
CA LEU A 146 -10.81 -1.96 -11.83
C LEU A 146 -10.42 -1.05 -13.02
N GLN A 147 -10.42 0.26 -12.82
CA GLN A 147 -10.01 1.24 -13.84
C GLN A 147 -8.53 1.08 -14.23
N LYS A 148 -7.64 0.88 -13.25
CA LYS A 148 -6.21 0.65 -13.50
C LYS A 148 -6.00 -0.63 -14.31
N LYS A 149 -6.70 -1.71 -13.95
CA LYS A 149 -6.65 -2.99 -14.68
C LYS A 149 -7.08 -2.82 -16.12
N GLU A 150 -8.22 -2.17 -16.37
CA GLU A 150 -8.73 -1.89 -17.70
C GLU A 150 -7.73 -1.06 -18.53
N TYR A 151 -7.12 -0.05 -17.93
CA TYR A 151 -6.08 0.76 -18.58
C TYR A 151 -4.91 -0.10 -19.06
N ILE A 152 -4.39 -1.01 -18.22
CA ILE A 152 -3.27 -1.90 -18.57
C ILE A 152 -3.66 -2.88 -19.68
N LEU A 153 -4.85 -3.47 -19.63
CA LEU A 153 -5.37 -4.32 -20.70
C LEU A 153 -5.39 -3.59 -22.05
N ASN A 154 -5.83 -2.33 -22.06
CA ASN A 154 -5.83 -1.49 -23.26
C ASN A 154 -4.41 -1.17 -23.78
N LEU A 155 -3.41 -1.06 -22.89
CA LEU A 155 -2.01 -0.88 -23.31
C LEU A 155 -1.45 -2.12 -24.00
N ILE A 156 -1.71 -3.30 -23.46
CA ILE A 156 -1.25 -4.58 -24.02
C ILE A 156 -1.86 -4.79 -25.41
N THR A 157 -3.18 -4.60 -25.55
CA THR A 157 -3.87 -4.81 -26.83
C THR A 157 -3.44 -3.84 -27.94
N LYS A 158 -3.03 -2.62 -27.61
CA LYS A 158 -2.52 -1.62 -28.57
C LYS A 158 -1.07 -1.85 -28.96
N SER A 159 -0.34 -2.64 -28.16
CA SER A 159 1.09 -2.94 -28.39
C SER A 159 1.31 -4.26 -29.13
N ALA A 160 0.26 -5.06 -29.32
CA ALA A 160 0.23 -6.30 -30.07
C ALA A 160 -0.18 -6.08 -31.51
#